data_2c9cc8b5ed64c91207da87d1c7df716e
#
_entry.id   2c9cc8b5ed64c91207da87d1c7df716e
#
_cell.length_a   1.000
_cell.length_b   1.000
_cell.length_c   1.000
_cell.angle_alpha   90.00
_cell.angle_beta   90.00
_cell.angle_gamma   90.00
#
_symmetry.space_group_name_H-M   'P 1'
#
loop_
_entity.id
_entity.type
_entity.pdbx_description
1 polymer ?
#
loop_
_entity_poly.entity_id
_entity_poly.type
_entity_poly.pdbx_seq_one_letter_code
_entity_poly.pdbx_strand_id
1 'polypeptide(L)'
;IIGLPARTILTVRGYEVIVTTDGKEVERSTVSDPLAFVEAFQQRYRVAPVPGLPKFNGGLVGFFGYDCVRYVEKKLAACVKPDPIGAPDIQLMLSEDVVVFDNLKGELFLVTHADPAEAGAEGAAKKRLDALTVRLRASLDTKAMHDSVNACVTETDFVSSFGQDAYKRGVDHIKNYVLSGDIMQVVPSQRMSAPFTASPMLLYRALRHLNPSPYMYYMRTDELTIVGSSPEILARMEDGHVSVRPIAGTRKRGLTPEQDDALKEELLADPKEVADHLMLIDLGRNDVG
;
A
#
# COMPACT_ATOMS: atom_id res chain seq x y z
N ILE A 1 -8.37 0.14 10.06
CA ILE A 1 -8.43 -1.33 10.00
C ILE A 1 -7.11 -1.85 10.52
N ILE A 2 -7.16 -2.89 11.35
CA ILE A 2 -5.98 -3.62 11.81
C ILE A 2 -6.18 -5.08 11.40
N GLY A 3 -5.31 -5.60 10.52
CA GLY A 3 -5.18 -7.01 10.26
C GLY A 3 -4.31 -7.66 11.35
N LEU A 4 -4.69 -8.82 11.82
CA LEU A 4 -3.89 -9.60 12.74
C LEU A 4 -2.85 -10.44 11.96
N PRO A 5 -1.84 -11.01 12.63
CA PRO A 5 -0.87 -11.86 11.96
C PRO A 5 -1.55 -12.92 11.13
N ALA A 6 -1.30 -12.90 9.83
CA ALA A 6 -1.87 -13.86 8.90
C ALA A 6 -1.20 -15.22 9.04
N ARG A 7 -1.98 -16.27 9.04
CA ARG A 7 -1.48 -17.66 9.04
C ARG A 7 -0.98 -18.06 7.66
N THR A 8 -1.68 -17.58 6.62
CA THR A 8 -1.39 -17.91 5.22
C THR A 8 -0.84 -16.70 4.49
N ILE A 9 0.32 -16.88 3.87
CA ILE A 9 1.03 -15.85 3.09
C ILE A 9 1.37 -16.42 1.72
N LEU A 10 1.02 -15.67 0.67
CA LEU A 10 1.41 -15.95 -0.70
C LEU A 10 2.55 -14.99 -1.07
N THR A 11 3.66 -15.54 -1.57
CA THR A 11 4.85 -14.80 -1.99
C THR A 11 5.20 -15.14 -3.42
N VAL A 12 5.46 -14.13 -4.24
CA VAL A 12 5.91 -14.28 -5.63
C VAL A 12 7.28 -13.64 -5.79
N ARG A 13 8.22 -14.39 -6.40
CA ARG A 13 9.54 -13.91 -6.84
C ARG A 13 9.79 -14.37 -8.27
N GLY A 14 9.80 -13.44 -9.21
CA GLY A 14 9.78 -13.76 -10.62
C GLY A 14 8.54 -14.60 -10.96
N TYR A 15 8.74 -15.81 -11.42
CA TYR A 15 7.66 -16.74 -11.77
C TYR A 15 7.47 -17.87 -10.74
N GLU A 16 8.19 -17.81 -9.64
CA GLU A 16 8.02 -18.75 -8.54
C GLU A 16 6.98 -18.21 -7.55
N VAL A 17 5.99 -19.03 -7.25
CA VAL A 17 4.94 -18.75 -6.26
C VAL A 17 5.08 -19.72 -5.10
N ILE A 18 5.09 -19.19 -3.89
CA ILE A 18 5.16 -19.96 -2.66
C ILE A 18 4.00 -19.56 -1.76
N VAL A 19 3.26 -20.54 -1.27
CA VAL A 19 2.25 -20.34 -0.23
C VAL A 19 2.73 -21.00 1.05
N THR A 20 2.75 -20.23 2.12
CA THR A 20 3.05 -20.73 3.47
C THR A 20 1.84 -20.64 4.35
N THR A 21 1.63 -21.62 5.24
CA THR A 21 0.60 -21.61 6.29
C THR A 21 1.25 -21.98 7.62
N ASP A 22 1.04 -21.15 8.65
CA ASP A 22 1.67 -21.30 9.97
C ASP A 22 3.21 -21.44 9.86
N GLY A 23 3.82 -20.66 8.96
CA GLY A 23 5.27 -20.67 8.71
C GLY A 23 5.80 -21.88 7.95
N LYS A 24 4.95 -22.78 7.49
CA LYS A 24 5.34 -23.94 6.70
C LYS A 24 4.91 -23.78 5.25
N GLU A 25 5.80 -24.13 4.33
CA GLU A 25 5.47 -24.17 2.92
C GLU A 25 4.43 -25.28 2.65
N VAL A 26 3.30 -24.89 2.08
CA VAL A 26 2.19 -25.79 1.72
C VAL A 26 2.02 -25.95 0.22
N GLU A 27 2.48 -24.97 -0.54
CA GLU A 27 2.42 -25.01 -2.02
C GLU A 27 3.61 -24.25 -2.60
N ARG A 28 4.25 -24.84 -3.63
CA ARG A 28 5.29 -24.20 -4.44
C ARG A 28 5.04 -24.51 -5.90
N SER A 29 5.02 -23.49 -6.73
CA SER A 29 4.78 -23.64 -8.16
C SER A 29 5.61 -22.63 -8.96
N THR A 30 6.10 -23.04 -10.11
CA THR A 30 6.60 -22.13 -11.14
C THR A 30 5.51 -21.95 -12.18
N VAL A 31 5.06 -20.73 -12.35
CA VAL A 31 3.91 -20.41 -13.20
C VAL A 31 4.32 -19.50 -14.35
N SER A 32 3.55 -19.51 -15.44
CA SER A 32 3.77 -18.58 -16.56
C SER A 32 3.12 -17.22 -16.33
N ASP A 33 2.12 -17.14 -15.45
CA ASP A 33 1.38 -15.93 -15.11
C ASP A 33 1.10 -15.90 -13.60
N PRO A 34 1.93 -15.15 -12.84
CA PRO A 34 1.74 -15.00 -11.40
C PRO A 34 0.43 -14.27 -11.02
N LEU A 35 -0.06 -13.34 -11.86
CA LEU A 35 -1.28 -12.61 -11.57
C LEU A 35 -2.51 -13.52 -11.69
N ALA A 36 -2.56 -14.36 -12.72
CA ALA A 36 -3.60 -15.37 -12.86
C ALA A 36 -3.57 -16.39 -11.69
N PHE A 37 -2.38 -16.74 -11.17
CA PHE A 37 -2.28 -17.56 -9.97
C PHE A 37 -2.88 -16.88 -8.75
N VAL A 38 -2.58 -15.58 -8.54
CA VAL A 38 -3.15 -14.79 -7.43
C VAL A 38 -4.67 -14.75 -7.52
N GLU A 39 -5.22 -14.53 -8.71
CA GLU A 39 -6.67 -14.54 -8.94
C GLU A 39 -7.28 -15.92 -8.59
N ALA A 40 -6.70 -16.99 -9.10
CA ALA A 40 -7.15 -18.35 -8.80
C ALA A 40 -7.02 -18.68 -7.31
N PHE A 41 -5.97 -18.20 -6.64
CA PHE A 41 -5.79 -18.35 -5.21
C PHE A 41 -6.88 -17.61 -4.43
N GLN A 42 -7.22 -16.38 -4.80
CA GLN A 42 -8.30 -15.61 -4.18
C GLN A 42 -9.65 -16.33 -4.30
N GLN A 43 -9.92 -16.95 -5.45
CA GLN A 43 -11.17 -17.69 -5.71
C GLN A 43 -11.36 -18.93 -4.85
N ARG A 44 -10.31 -19.43 -4.18
CA ARG A 44 -10.41 -20.54 -3.22
C ARG A 44 -11.22 -20.15 -1.97
N TYR A 45 -11.32 -18.85 -1.69
CA TYR A 45 -11.96 -18.31 -0.49
C TYR A 45 -13.28 -17.63 -0.86
N ARG A 46 -14.38 -18.19 -0.43
CA ARG A 46 -15.73 -17.64 -0.64
C ARG A 46 -16.33 -17.28 0.70
N VAL A 47 -16.55 -16.00 0.92
CA VAL A 47 -17.12 -15.49 2.18
C VAL A 47 -18.60 -15.22 1.96
N ALA A 48 -19.45 -15.73 2.87
CA ALA A 48 -20.87 -15.42 2.85
C ALA A 48 -21.08 -13.94 3.21
N PRO A 49 -21.88 -13.18 2.45
CA PRO A 49 -22.18 -11.80 2.78
C PRO A 49 -22.99 -11.72 4.08
N VAL A 50 -22.52 -10.90 5.01
CA VAL A 50 -23.21 -10.63 6.28
C VAL A 50 -23.62 -9.17 6.30
N PRO A 51 -24.94 -8.86 6.31
CA PRO A 51 -25.39 -7.47 6.36
C PRO A 51 -24.89 -6.74 7.60
N GLY A 52 -24.48 -5.48 7.42
CA GLY A 52 -24.00 -4.63 8.52
C GLY A 52 -22.52 -4.73 8.83
N LEU A 53 -21.78 -5.67 8.24
CA LEU A 53 -20.31 -5.68 8.34
C LEU A 53 -19.69 -4.53 7.52
N PRO A 54 -18.51 -4.05 7.93
CA PRO A 54 -17.70 -3.15 7.12
C PRO A 54 -17.42 -3.73 5.72
N LYS A 55 -17.25 -2.87 4.72
CA LYS A 55 -16.92 -3.30 3.34
C LYS A 55 -15.69 -4.20 3.27
N PHE A 56 -14.63 -3.82 4.01
CA PHE A 56 -13.49 -4.70 4.20
C PHE A 56 -13.63 -5.42 5.55
N ASN A 57 -13.85 -6.71 5.48
CA ASN A 57 -14.00 -7.57 6.65
C ASN A 57 -13.03 -8.77 6.64
N GLY A 58 -12.07 -8.80 5.71
CA GLY A 58 -11.07 -9.85 5.51
C GLY A 58 -10.71 -9.99 4.05
N GLY A 59 -9.77 -10.89 3.74
CA GLY A 59 -9.30 -11.15 2.38
C GLY A 59 -7.78 -10.99 2.23
N LEU A 60 -7.31 -10.88 1.01
CA LEU A 60 -5.88 -10.74 0.72
C LEU A 60 -5.45 -9.28 0.88
N VAL A 61 -4.45 -9.07 1.72
CA VAL A 61 -3.82 -7.77 1.98
C VAL A 61 -2.33 -7.88 1.80
N GLY A 62 -1.75 -6.97 1.05
CA GLY A 62 -0.31 -7.01 0.81
C GLY A 62 0.12 -5.96 -0.19
N PHE A 63 1.15 -6.26 -0.95
CA PHE A 63 1.67 -5.37 -1.97
C PHE A 63 1.98 -6.10 -3.27
N PHE A 64 1.87 -5.33 -4.35
CA PHE A 64 2.41 -5.63 -5.65
C PHE A 64 3.56 -4.63 -5.88
N GLY A 65 4.77 -5.14 -6.07
CA GLY A 65 5.93 -4.31 -6.38
C GLY A 65 5.79 -3.65 -7.75
N TYR A 66 6.50 -2.55 -7.98
CA TYR A 66 6.48 -1.84 -9.27
C TYR A 66 6.84 -2.77 -10.44
N ASP A 67 7.73 -3.70 -10.23
CA ASP A 67 8.21 -4.63 -11.26
C ASP A 67 7.16 -5.66 -11.72
N CYS A 68 6.02 -5.77 -11.03
CA CYS A 68 4.87 -6.57 -11.50
C CYS A 68 4.35 -6.12 -12.87
N VAL A 69 4.62 -4.90 -13.29
CA VAL A 69 4.33 -4.41 -14.65
C VAL A 69 4.90 -5.33 -15.72
N ARG A 70 6.00 -6.05 -15.44
CA ARG A 70 6.63 -7.00 -16.37
C ARG A 70 5.79 -8.23 -16.66
N TYR A 71 4.85 -8.58 -15.77
CA TYR A 71 3.92 -9.69 -16.00
C TYR A 71 2.85 -9.30 -17.02
N VAL A 72 2.51 -8.01 -17.09
CA VAL A 72 1.52 -7.45 -18.01
C VAL A 72 2.19 -6.97 -19.31
N GLU A 73 3.23 -6.14 -19.17
CA GLU A 73 3.92 -5.51 -20.30
C GLU A 73 5.09 -6.35 -20.80
N LYS A 74 4.85 -7.19 -21.81
CA LYS A 74 5.87 -8.09 -22.39
C LYS A 74 7.13 -7.36 -22.87
N LYS A 75 7.01 -6.09 -23.32
CA LYS A 75 8.16 -5.27 -23.75
C LYS A 75 9.14 -5.02 -22.60
N LEU A 76 8.67 -5.03 -21.36
CA LEU A 76 9.48 -4.77 -20.17
C LEU A 76 10.05 -6.05 -19.56
N ALA A 77 9.60 -7.23 -19.99
CA ALA A 77 10.01 -8.51 -19.40
C ALA A 77 11.54 -8.74 -19.41
N ALA A 78 12.22 -8.24 -20.46
CA ALA A 78 13.69 -8.36 -20.59
C ALA A 78 14.47 -7.26 -19.84
N CYS A 79 13.80 -6.24 -19.31
CA CYS A 79 14.43 -5.08 -18.65
C CYS A 79 14.65 -5.33 -17.16
N VAL A 80 15.25 -6.47 -16.81
CA VAL A 80 15.52 -6.81 -15.39
C VAL A 80 16.73 -6.00 -14.92
N LYS A 81 16.53 -5.20 -13.88
CA LYS A 81 17.60 -4.47 -13.18
C LYS A 81 17.99 -5.19 -11.89
N PRO A 82 19.21 -4.99 -11.39
CA PRO A 82 19.60 -5.51 -10.08
C PRO A 82 18.64 -5.02 -8.99
N ASP A 83 18.16 -5.94 -8.17
CA ASP A 83 17.36 -5.62 -6.98
C ASP A 83 18.22 -5.74 -5.71
N PRO A 84 18.73 -4.63 -5.18
CA PRO A 84 19.55 -4.65 -3.96
C PRO A 84 18.73 -4.74 -2.67
N ILE A 85 17.41 -4.67 -2.73
CA ILE A 85 16.51 -4.82 -1.58
C ILE A 85 16.16 -6.30 -1.39
N GLY A 86 15.97 -7.02 -2.49
CA GLY A 86 15.58 -8.43 -2.49
C GLY A 86 14.15 -8.66 -2.01
N ALA A 87 13.27 -7.66 -2.13
CA ALA A 87 11.87 -7.79 -1.77
C ALA A 87 11.15 -8.74 -2.75
N PRO A 88 10.08 -9.43 -2.33
CA PRO A 88 9.21 -10.13 -3.25
C PRO A 88 8.58 -9.19 -4.28
N ASP A 89 8.27 -9.71 -5.47
CA ASP A 89 7.46 -8.97 -6.45
C ASP A 89 6.03 -8.79 -5.95
N ILE A 90 5.47 -9.84 -5.33
CA ILE A 90 4.15 -9.80 -4.71
C ILE A 90 4.23 -10.51 -3.36
N GLN A 91 3.63 -9.92 -2.33
CA GLN A 91 3.41 -10.61 -1.08
C GLN A 91 2.02 -10.28 -0.53
N LEU A 92 1.20 -11.31 -0.35
CA LEU A 92 -0.18 -11.19 0.09
C LEU A 92 -0.43 -12.04 1.33
N MET A 93 -1.01 -11.43 2.33
CA MET A 93 -1.42 -12.04 3.59
C MET A 93 -2.93 -12.32 3.54
N LEU A 94 -3.35 -13.53 3.86
CA LEU A 94 -4.77 -13.83 4.03
C LEU A 94 -5.21 -13.35 5.43
N SER A 95 -5.90 -12.21 5.46
CA SER A 95 -6.43 -11.62 6.68
C SER A 95 -7.77 -12.25 7.04
N GLU A 96 -7.75 -13.23 7.92
CA GLU A 96 -8.94 -13.92 8.43
C GLU A 96 -9.52 -13.23 9.67
N ASP A 97 -8.66 -12.58 10.45
CA ASP A 97 -9.01 -11.86 11.67
C ASP A 97 -8.71 -10.38 11.50
N VAL A 98 -9.70 -9.52 11.62
CA VAL A 98 -9.55 -8.08 11.45
C VAL A 98 -10.29 -7.28 12.52
N VAL A 99 -9.74 -6.13 12.86
CA VAL A 99 -10.37 -5.13 13.72
C VAL A 99 -10.63 -3.90 12.87
N VAL A 100 -11.88 -3.48 12.79
CA VAL A 100 -12.29 -2.32 12.00
C VAL A 100 -12.85 -1.25 12.93
N PHE A 101 -12.25 -0.06 12.88
CA PHE A 101 -12.75 1.14 13.55
C PHE A 101 -13.60 1.94 12.56
N ASP A 102 -14.88 2.05 12.80
CA ASP A 102 -15.76 2.99 12.09
C ASP A 102 -15.76 4.32 12.87
N ASN A 103 -14.90 5.23 12.44
CA ASN A 103 -14.77 6.52 13.12
C ASN A 103 -15.99 7.42 12.92
N LEU A 104 -16.80 7.17 11.87
CA LEU A 104 -18.00 7.95 11.60
C LEU A 104 -19.12 7.58 12.58
N LYS A 105 -19.29 6.28 12.82
CA LYS A 105 -20.31 5.77 13.74
C LYS A 105 -19.80 5.63 15.17
N GLY A 106 -18.50 5.68 15.42
CA GLY A 106 -17.89 5.38 16.70
C GLY A 106 -18.00 3.91 17.09
N GLU A 107 -18.05 3.01 16.12
CA GLU A 107 -18.20 1.56 16.30
C GLU A 107 -16.88 0.83 16.08
N LEU A 108 -16.73 -0.29 16.78
CA LEU A 108 -15.61 -1.21 16.64
C LEU A 108 -16.12 -2.59 16.24
N PHE A 109 -15.67 -3.10 15.12
CA PHE A 109 -15.98 -4.44 14.65
C PHE A 109 -14.78 -5.36 14.87
N LEU A 110 -15.03 -6.50 15.45
CA LEU A 110 -14.11 -7.64 15.53
C LEU A 110 -14.67 -8.71 14.61
N VAL A 111 -13.94 -9.01 13.54
CA VAL A 111 -14.37 -9.98 12.54
C VAL A 111 -13.36 -11.11 12.47
N THR A 112 -13.85 -12.33 12.48
CA THR A 112 -13.07 -13.54 12.25
C THR A 112 -13.79 -14.45 11.28
N HIS A 113 -13.04 -15.09 10.40
CA HIS A 113 -13.58 -16.06 9.47
C HIS A 113 -13.35 -17.48 9.97
N ALA A 114 -14.27 -18.37 9.63
CA ALA A 114 -14.19 -19.80 9.96
C ALA A 114 -14.64 -20.60 8.75
N ASP A 115 -13.91 -21.68 8.45
CA ASP A 115 -14.32 -22.62 7.41
C ASP A 115 -15.38 -23.57 8.01
N PRO A 116 -16.62 -23.57 7.51
CA PRO A 116 -17.68 -24.44 8.05
C PRO A 116 -17.41 -25.95 7.78
N ALA A 117 -16.50 -26.27 6.88
CA ALA A 117 -16.09 -27.65 6.63
C ALA A 117 -15.16 -28.22 7.73
N GLU A 118 -14.52 -27.36 8.50
CA GLU A 118 -13.65 -27.76 9.60
C GLU A 118 -14.44 -28.05 10.87
N ALA A 119 -14.26 -29.21 11.44
CA ALA A 119 -14.92 -29.59 12.71
C ALA A 119 -14.46 -28.66 13.84
N GLY A 120 -15.42 -28.00 14.52
CA GLY A 120 -15.16 -27.10 15.63
C GLY A 120 -14.68 -25.68 15.23
N ALA A 121 -14.69 -25.35 13.95
CA ALA A 121 -14.25 -24.03 13.43
C ALA A 121 -14.99 -22.85 14.09
N GLU A 122 -16.30 -22.95 14.29
CA GLU A 122 -17.08 -21.91 14.98
C GLU A 122 -16.60 -21.68 16.42
N GLY A 123 -16.37 -22.76 17.18
CA GLY A 123 -15.84 -22.68 18.53
C GLY A 123 -14.42 -22.09 18.60
N ALA A 124 -13.57 -22.42 17.60
CA ALA A 124 -12.24 -21.84 17.47
C ALA A 124 -12.30 -20.35 17.12
N ALA A 125 -13.18 -19.96 16.20
CA ALA A 125 -13.40 -18.56 15.83
C ALA A 125 -13.89 -17.74 17.03
N LYS A 126 -14.83 -18.25 17.80
CA LYS A 126 -15.31 -17.59 19.02
C LYS A 126 -14.19 -17.37 20.03
N LYS A 127 -13.35 -18.38 20.25
CA LYS A 127 -12.16 -18.22 21.13
C LYS A 127 -11.20 -17.14 20.63
N ARG A 128 -11.00 -17.01 19.30
CA ARG A 128 -10.18 -15.93 18.74
C ARG A 128 -10.80 -14.55 19.01
N LEU A 129 -12.11 -14.39 18.82
CA LEU A 129 -12.83 -13.14 19.15
C LEU A 129 -12.73 -12.77 20.63
N ASP A 130 -12.90 -13.75 21.52
CA ASP A 130 -12.78 -13.54 22.96
C ASP A 130 -11.35 -13.08 23.33
N ALA A 131 -10.32 -13.73 22.77
CA ALA A 131 -8.93 -13.37 22.97
C ALA A 131 -8.62 -11.95 22.46
N LEU A 132 -9.17 -11.56 21.30
CA LEU A 132 -9.04 -10.21 20.76
C LEU A 132 -9.69 -9.17 21.67
N THR A 133 -10.87 -9.47 22.18
CA THR A 133 -11.60 -8.60 23.11
C THR A 133 -10.78 -8.35 24.37
N VAL A 134 -10.16 -9.38 24.92
CA VAL A 134 -9.28 -9.26 26.10
C VAL A 134 -8.05 -8.38 25.77
N ARG A 135 -7.40 -8.61 24.62
CA ARG A 135 -6.23 -7.82 24.19
C ARG A 135 -6.56 -6.34 23.99
N LEU A 136 -7.73 -6.02 23.42
CA LEU A 136 -8.15 -4.63 23.19
C LEU A 136 -8.46 -3.88 24.49
N ARG A 137 -8.84 -4.61 25.55
CA ARG A 137 -9.09 -4.05 26.89
C ARG A 137 -7.83 -3.95 27.76
N ALA A 138 -6.75 -4.61 27.36
CA ALA A 138 -5.50 -4.57 28.10
C ALA A 138 -4.85 -3.17 28.02
N SER A 139 -4.23 -2.74 29.10
CA SER A 139 -3.43 -1.51 29.11
C SER A 139 -2.17 -1.69 28.24
N LEU A 140 -1.81 -0.64 27.51
CA LEU A 140 -0.57 -0.63 26.74
C LEU A 140 0.63 -0.45 27.67
N ASP A 141 1.64 -1.30 27.51
CA ASP A 141 2.95 -1.03 28.10
C ASP A 141 3.66 0.04 27.24
N THR A 142 3.57 1.28 27.71
CA THR A 142 4.18 2.41 27.01
C THR A 142 5.70 2.53 27.24
N LYS A 143 6.26 1.83 28.22
CA LYS A 143 7.71 1.89 28.50
C LYS A 143 8.54 1.31 27.36
N ALA A 144 8.12 0.18 26.80
CA ALA A 144 8.81 -0.42 25.65
C ALA A 144 8.81 0.46 24.38
N MET A 145 7.95 1.46 24.32
CA MET A 145 7.88 2.40 23.17
C MET A 145 8.87 3.58 23.30
N HIS A 146 9.37 3.88 24.50
CA HIS A 146 10.24 5.02 24.73
C HIS A 146 11.74 4.69 24.66
N ASP A 147 12.13 3.41 24.82
CA ASP A 147 13.53 3.01 24.96
C ASP A 147 14.32 3.01 23.62
N SER A 148 13.69 3.29 22.49
CA SER A 148 14.31 3.20 21.16
C SER A 148 14.70 4.53 20.51
N VAL A 149 14.63 5.66 21.22
CA VAL A 149 14.76 7.02 20.60
C VAL A 149 16.11 7.66 20.86
N ASN A 150 17.22 6.94 20.73
CA ASN A 150 18.55 7.54 20.92
C ASN A 150 19.36 7.78 19.63
N ALA A 151 18.84 7.48 18.46
CA ALA A 151 19.51 7.74 17.20
C ALA A 151 18.78 8.84 16.42
N CYS A 152 19.46 9.95 16.21
CA CYS A 152 18.98 11.02 15.34
C CYS A 152 19.52 10.76 13.93
N VAL A 153 18.62 10.55 12.96
CA VAL A 153 18.99 10.49 11.53
C VAL A 153 18.94 11.90 10.98
N THR A 154 20.02 12.31 10.33
CA THR A 154 20.17 13.63 9.70
C THR A 154 20.12 13.53 8.18
N GLU A 155 20.01 14.64 7.47
CA GLU A 155 20.02 14.65 6.00
C GLU A 155 21.30 14.02 5.41
N THR A 156 22.43 14.14 6.13
CA THR A 156 23.73 13.60 5.69
C THR A 156 23.83 12.08 5.77
N ASP A 157 22.92 11.43 6.50
CA ASP A 157 22.89 9.96 6.62
C ASP A 157 22.22 9.28 5.44
N PHE A 158 21.52 10.08 4.59
CA PHE A 158 20.83 9.54 3.44
C PHE A 158 21.77 9.35 2.24
N VAL A 159 21.78 8.14 1.71
CA VAL A 159 22.53 7.76 0.52
C VAL A 159 21.57 7.55 -0.65
N SER A 160 21.79 8.33 -1.73
CA SER A 160 21.01 8.19 -2.95
C SER A 160 21.51 7.02 -3.79
N SER A 161 20.60 6.19 -4.32
CA SER A 161 20.94 5.15 -5.29
C SER A 161 21.32 5.69 -6.67
N PHE A 162 20.99 6.93 -6.97
CA PHE A 162 21.16 7.57 -8.28
C PHE A 162 22.30 8.61 -8.27
N GLY A 163 22.41 9.38 -7.20
CA GLY A 163 23.31 10.52 -7.06
C GLY A 163 22.73 11.79 -7.69
N GLN A 164 23.02 12.94 -7.08
CA GLN A 164 22.42 14.22 -7.40
C GLN A 164 22.66 14.64 -8.88
N ASP A 165 23.92 14.57 -9.32
CA ASP A 165 24.28 15.05 -10.67
C ASP A 165 23.71 14.12 -11.77
N ALA A 166 23.73 12.81 -11.53
CA ALA A 166 23.13 11.87 -12.47
C ALA A 166 21.61 12.06 -12.57
N TYR A 167 20.94 12.33 -11.42
CA TYR A 167 19.52 12.62 -11.41
C TYR A 167 19.18 13.89 -12.20
N LYS A 168 19.94 14.99 -12.00
CA LYS A 168 19.76 16.25 -12.75
C LYS A 168 19.96 16.04 -14.26
N ARG A 169 21.01 15.31 -14.68
CA ARG A 169 21.19 14.96 -16.10
C ARG A 169 20.06 14.12 -16.64
N GLY A 170 19.51 13.21 -15.84
CA GLY A 170 18.32 12.43 -16.21
C GLY A 170 17.10 13.31 -16.46
N VAL A 171 16.87 14.31 -15.62
CA VAL A 171 15.78 15.30 -15.80
C VAL A 171 15.98 16.09 -17.10
N ASP A 172 17.19 16.55 -17.40
CA ASP A 172 17.47 17.28 -18.65
C ASP A 172 17.25 16.39 -19.88
N HIS A 173 17.60 15.12 -19.79
CA HIS A 173 17.33 14.16 -20.86
C HIS A 173 15.83 13.93 -21.09
N ILE A 174 15.05 13.82 -20.01
CA ILE A 174 13.59 13.70 -20.05
C ILE A 174 12.96 14.95 -20.71
N LYS A 175 13.43 16.14 -20.37
CA LYS A 175 12.96 17.39 -21.03
C LYS A 175 13.13 17.34 -22.55
N ASN A 176 14.23 16.76 -23.03
CA ASN A 176 14.44 16.60 -24.48
C ASN A 176 13.41 15.64 -25.09
N TYR A 177 13.05 14.55 -24.44
CA TYR A 177 11.98 13.66 -24.91
C TYR A 177 10.62 14.38 -24.99
N VAL A 178 10.30 15.21 -23.99
CA VAL A 178 9.08 16.04 -24.03
C VAL A 178 9.10 17.01 -25.21
N LEU A 179 10.22 17.71 -25.43
CA LEU A 179 10.38 18.66 -26.56
C LEU A 179 10.31 17.95 -27.91
N SER A 180 10.78 16.73 -28.00
CA SER A 180 10.72 15.92 -29.24
C SER A 180 9.34 15.33 -29.51
N GLY A 181 8.41 15.39 -28.52
CA GLY A 181 7.09 14.80 -28.63
C GLY A 181 7.05 13.28 -28.38
N ASP A 182 8.13 12.71 -27.83
CA ASP A 182 8.21 11.28 -27.53
C ASP A 182 7.35 10.91 -26.31
N ILE A 183 7.20 11.83 -25.36
CA ILE A 183 6.44 11.66 -24.11
C ILE A 183 5.75 12.96 -23.72
N MET A 184 4.68 12.86 -22.97
CA MET A 184 3.99 14.02 -22.36
C MET A 184 4.43 14.23 -20.91
N GLN A 185 4.60 13.13 -20.16
CA GLN A 185 4.97 13.15 -18.75
C GLN A 185 5.88 11.96 -18.40
N VAL A 186 6.84 12.19 -17.51
CA VAL A 186 7.63 11.13 -16.86
C VAL A 186 7.87 11.49 -15.41
N VAL A 187 7.74 10.52 -14.54
CA VAL A 187 8.08 10.65 -13.12
C VAL A 187 9.40 9.91 -12.85
N PRO A 188 10.56 10.62 -12.84
CA PRO A 188 11.82 10.00 -12.45
C PRO A 188 11.83 9.73 -10.95
N SER A 189 12.39 8.60 -10.55
CA SER A 189 12.49 8.22 -9.15
C SER A 189 13.90 7.87 -8.75
N GLN A 190 14.20 8.02 -7.46
CA GLN A 190 15.41 7.54 -6.82
C GLN A 190 15.08 6.93 -5.47
N ARG A 191 15.95 6.05 -5.00
CA ARG A 191 15.86 5.52 -3.64
C ARG A 191 16.90 6.22 -2.76
N MET A 192 16.43 6.73 -1.64
CA MET A 192 17.26 7.20 -0.55
C MET A 192 17.32 6.12 0.54
N SER A 193 18.49 5.87 1.10
CA SER A 193 18.68 4.87 2.15
C SER A 193 19.41 5.50 3.31
N ALA A 194 18.98 5.19 4.54
CA ALA A 194 19.64 5.63 5.76
C ALA A 194 19.58 4.50 6.81
N PRO A 195 20.54 4.43 7.75
CA PRO A 195 20.44 3.55 8.90
C PRO A 195 19.18 3.87 9.70
N PHE A 196 18.45 2.85 10.10
CA PHE A 196 17.21 3.02 10.86
C PHE A 196 17.17 2.03 12.02
N THR A 197 17.23 2.53 13.25
CA THR A 197 17.29 1.72 14.48
C THR A 197 16.03 1.85 15.34
N ALA A 198 15.16 2.83 15.05
CA ALA A 198 13.91 3.01 15.76
C ALA A 198 12.87 1.95 15.34
N SER A 199 11.83 1.77 16.17
CA SER A 199 10.73 0.92 15.79
C SER A 199 9.99 1.47 14.55
N PRO A 200 9.72 0.67 13.52
CA PRO A 200 8.93 1.11 12.36
C PRO A 200 7.52 1.62 12.74
N MET A 201 6.96 1.15 13.84
CA MET A 201 5.68 1.65 14.35
C MET A 201 5.79 3.11 14.83
N LEU A 202 6.94 3.51 15.37
CA LEU A 202 7.17 4.91 15.75
C LEU A 202 7.24 5.80 14.50
N LEU A 203 7.85 5.31 13.42
CA LEU A 203 7.86 6.02 12.13
C LEU A 203 6.42 6.20 11.62
N TYR A 204 5.60 5.14 11.64
CA TYR A 204 4.19 5.24 11.26
C TYR A 204 3.44 6.29 12.08
N ARG A 205 3.64 6.29 13.40
CA ARG A 205 3.00 7.26 14.31
C ARG A 205 3.46 8.69 14.04
N ALA A 206 4.76 8.88 13.79
CA ALA A 206 5.31 10.18 13.42
C ALA A 206 4.70 10.68 12.08
N LEU A 207 4.66 9.85 11.06
CA LEU A 207 4.01 10.17 9.78
C LEU A 207 2.54 10.52 9.96
N ARG A 208 1.81 9.78 10.77
CA ARG A 208 0.40 10.05 11.06
C ARG A 208 0.18 11.41 11.73
N HIS A 209 1.15 11.88 12.50
CA HIS A 209 1.09 13.19 13.14
C HIS A 209 1.52 14.33 12.20
N LEU A 210 2.59 14.11 11.44
CA LEU A 210 3.21 15.14 10.59
C LEU A 210 2.50 15.31 9.25
N ASN A 211 2.09 14.21 8.64
CA ASN A 211 1.48 14.19 7.30
C ASN A 211 0.35 13.16 7.24
N PRO A 212 -0.77 13.41 7.93
CA PRO A 212 -1.93 12.52 7.87
C PRO A 212 -2.51 12.50 6.46
N SER A 213 -2.70 11.31 5.93
CA SER A 213 -3.28 11.09 4.61
C SER A 213 -4.45 10.11 4.69
N PRO A 214 -5.38 10.11 3.72
CA PRO A 214 -6.51 9.20 3.70
C PRO A 214 -6.09 7.72 3.67
N TYR A 215 -4.94 7.42 3.07
CA TYR A 215 -4.44 6.05 2.89
C TYR A 215 -3.10 5.89 3.59
N MET A 216 -3.15 5.74 4.90
CA MET A 216 -1.98 5.42 5.70
C MET A 216 -1.94 3.92 5.95
N TYR A 217 -0.75 3.33 5.83
CA TYR A 217 -0.57 1.91 6.06
C TYR A 217 0.73 1.60 6.80
N TYR A 218 0.66 0.56 7.59
CA TYR A 218 1.77 -0.10 8.23
C TYR A 218 1.61 -1.59 7.97
N MET A 219 2.49 -2.17 7.20
CA MET A 219 2.46 -3.59 6.86
C MET A 219 3.76 -4.23 7.26
N ARG A 220 3.68 -5.27 8.08
CA ARG A 220 4.83 -6.01 8.58
C ARG A 220 4.73 -7.47 8.16
N THR A 221 5.79 -7.94 7.53
CA THR A 221 6.03 -9.35 7.24
C THR A 221 7.32 -9.79 7.94
N ASP A 222 7.71 -11.06 7.78
CA ASP A 222 8.95 -11.56 8.38
C ASP A 222 10.20 -10.96 7.70
N GLU A 223 10.08 -10.57 6.42
CA GLU A 223 11.20 -10.08 5.62
C GLU A 223 11.34 -8.55 5.66
N LEU A 224 10.22 -7.83 5.73
CA LEU A 224 10.23 -6.37 5.60
C LEU A 224 9.06 -5.71 6.33
N THR A 225 9.20 -4.41 6.57
CA THR A 225 8.11 -3.56 7.05
C THR A 225 7.92 -2.40 6.08
N ILE A 226 6.70 -2.20 5.61
CA ILE A 226 6.33 -1.08 4.76
C ILE A 226 5.51 -0.09 5.57
N VAL A 227 5.94 1.17 5.55
CA VAL A 227 5.24 2.29 6.21
C VAL A 227 4.96 3.34 5.15
N GLY A 228 3.70 3.73 5.00
CA GLY A 228 3.33 4.71 3.99
C GLY A 228 2.20 5.64 4.38
N SER A 229 2.19 6.78 3.70
CA SER A 229 1.16 7.81 3.80
C SER A 229 0.89 8.30 2.38
N SER A 230 -0.25 7.89 1.80
CA SER A 230 -0.62 8.21 0.42
C SER A 230 -1.86 9.08 0.39
N PRO A 231 -1.88 10.17 -0.39
CA PRO A 231 -3.06 11.00 -0.57
C PRO A 231 -4.05 10.41 -1.58
N GLU A 232 -3.62 9.46 -2.39
CA GLU A 232 -4.31 9.03 -3.60
C GLU A 232 -4.41 7.52 -3.70
N ILE A 233 -5.50 7.03 -4.30
CA ILE A 233 -5.65 5.63 -4.69
C ILE A 233 -5.05 5.41 -6.08
N LEU A 234 -4.45 4.26 -6.32
CA LEU A 234 -4.07 3.84 -7.67
C LEU A 234 -5.33 3.50 -8.47
N ALA A 235 -6.11 2.56 -7.98
CA ALA A 235 -7.41 2.21 -8.50
C ALA A 235 -8.28 1.61 -7.37
N ARG A 236 -9.59 1.72 -7.51
CA ARG A 236 -10.56 1.09 -6.61
C ARG A 236 -11.60 0.37 -7.43
N MET A 237 -11.88 -0.86 -7.06
CA MET A 237 -13.00 -1.62 -7.61
C MET A 237 -13.99 -1.93 -6.49
N GLU A 238 -15.22 -1.47 -6.63
CA GLU A 238 -16.32 -1.72 -5.69
C GLU A 238 -17.60 -2.00 -6.48
N ASP A 239 -18.30 -3.04 -6.12
CA ASP A 239 -19.60 -3.42 -6.74
C ASP A 239 -19.55 -3.48 -8.29
N GLY A 240 -18.42 -3.97 -8.84
CA GLY A 240 -18.20 -4.05 -10.29
C GLY A 240 -17.81 -2.74 -10.97
N HIS A 241 -17.67 -1.64 -10.22
CA HIS A 241 -17.24 -0.36 -10.73
C HIS A 241 -15.75 -0.11 -10.41
N VAL A 242 -14.97 0.16 -11.46
CA VAL A 242 -13.57 0.60 -11.32
C VAL A 242 -13.54 2.12 -11.26
N SER A 243 -12.79 2.67 -10.32
CA SER A 243 -12.63 4.11 -10.14
C SER A 243 -11.17 4.46 -9.98
N VAL A 244 -10.74 5.48 -10.70
CA VAL A 244 -9.48 6.20 -10.49
C VAL A 244 -9.80 7.64 -10.07
N ARG A 245 -8.92 8.27 -9.33
CA ARG A 245 -9.10 9.65 -8.87
C ARG A 245 -7.80 10.42 -9.04
N PRO A 246 -7.51 10.90 -10.25
CA PRO A 246 -6.30 11.69 -10.50
C PRO A 246 -6.34 12.99 -9.72
N ILE A 247 -5.20 13.36 -9.13
CA ILE A 247 -5.00 14.60 -8.38
C ILE A 247 -3.85 15.35 -9.01
N ALA A 248 -4.10 16.62 -9.39
CA ALA A 248 -3.07 17.53 -9.89
C ALA A 248 -3.35 18.95 -9.40
N GLY A 249 -2.28 19.74 -9.33
CA GLY A 249 -2.33 21.09 -8.86
C GLY A 249 -2.35 21.22 -7.34
N THR A 250 -1.62 22.18 -6.81
CA THR A 250 -1.54 22.40 -5.35
C THR A 250 -1.40 23.87 -5.04
N ARG A 251 -2.13 24.32 -4.04
CA ARG A 251 -1.95 25.62 -3.36
C ARG A 251 -1.81 25.40 -1.87
N LYS A 252 -1.13 26.31 -1.20
CA LYS A 252 -1.10 26.30 0.28
C LYS A 252 -2.50 26.56 0.81
N ARG A 253 -2.82 25.98 1.96
CA ARG A 253 -4.06 26.30 2.66
C ARG A 253 -4.02 27.74 3.12
N GLY A 254 -5.16 28.45 3.01
CA GLY A 254 -5.35 29.78 3.57
C GLY A 254 -5.31 29.77 5.10
N LEU A 255 -4.90 30.89 5.69
CA LEU A 255 -4.92 31.07 7.15
C LEU A 255 -6.34 31.36 7.66
N THR A 256 -7.23 31.85 6.79
CA THR A 256 -8.65 32.06 7.05
C THR A 256 -9.49 31.39 5.98
N PRO A 257 -10.79 31.12 6.24
CA PRO A 257 -11.67 30.53 5.22
C PRO A 257 -11.72 31.34 3.92
N GLU A 258 -11.74 32.66 4.00
CA GLU A 258 -11.79 33.56 2.84
C GLU A 258 -10.51 33.48 2.00
N GLN A 259 -9.35 33.38 2.65
CA GLN A 259 -8.08 33.17 1.97
C GLN A 259 -8.01 31.78 1.32
N ASP A 260 -8.54 30.77 1.98
CA ASP A 260 -8.56 29.40 1.45
C ASP A 260 -9.45 29.31 0.21
N ASP A 261 -10.61 29.96 0.22
CA ASP A 261 -11.51 30.03 -0.94
C ASP A 261 -10.87 30.82 -2.10
N ALA A 262 -10.19 31.91 -1.84
CA ALA A 262 -9.47 32.66 -2.87
C ALA A 262 -8.35 31.83 -3.52
N LEU A 263 -7.57 31.07 -2.73
CA LEU A 263 -6.52 30.18 -3.25
C LEU A 263 -7.10 29.03 -4.05
N LYS A 264 -8.28 28.53 -3.68
CA LYS A 264 -9.01 27.52 -4.45
C LYS A 264 -9.47 28.08 -5.79
N GLU A 265 -10.03 29.28 -5.83
CA GLU A 265 -10.44 29.94 -7.09
C GLU A 265 -9.23 30.20 -7.99
N GLU A 266 -8.11 30.68 -7.44
CA GLU A 266 -6.86 30.84 -8.15
C GLU A 266 -6.38 29.52 -8.78
N LEU A 267 -6.40 28.41 -8.02
CA LEU A 267 -6.00 27.09 -8.51
C LEU A 267 -6.87 26.63 -9.69
N LEU A 268 -8.19 26.80 -9.57
CA LEU A 268 -9.14 26.42 -10.62
C LEU A 268 -9.07 27.30 -11.87
N ALA A 269 -8.59 28.53 -11.73
CA ALA A 269 -8.42 29.47 -12.82
C ALA A 269 -7.04 29.39 -13.51
N ASP A 270 -6.08 28.65 -12.93
CA ASP A 270 -4.74 28.48 -13.50
C ASP A 270 -4.74 27.54 -14.70
N PRO A 271 -4.51 28.07 -15.94
CA PRO A 271 -4.60 27.24 -17.15
C PRO A 271 -3.61 26.08 -17.19
N LYS A 272 -2.42 26.24 -16.57
CA LYS A 272 -1.41 25.20 -16.48
C LYS A 272 -1.89 24.05 -15.60
N GLU A 273 -2.36 24.35 -14.41
CA GLU A 273 -2.84 23.35 -13.45
C GLU A 273 -4.06 22.60 -13.98
N VAL A 274 -4.96 23.31 -14.68
CA VAL A 274 -6.11 22.69 -15.37
C VAL A 274 -5.65 21.77 -16.48
N ALA A 275 -4.68 22.17 -17.30
CA ALA A 275 -4.13 21.33 -18.38
C ALA A 275 -3.45 20.05 -17.83
N ASP A 276 -2.67 20.18 -16.77
CA ASP A 276 -2.04 19.05 -16.08
C ASP A 276 -3.10 18.06 -15.54
N HIS A 277 -4.19 18.58 -14.96
CA HIS A 277 -5.29 17.74 -14.46
C HIS A 277 -6.03 17.02 -15.58
N LEU A 278 -6.34 17.69 -16.68
CA LEU A 278 -6.99 17.09 -17.84
C LEU A 278 -6.11 15.99 -18.47
N MET A 279 -4.80 16.19 -18.53
CA MET A 279 -3.85 15.16 -18.97
C MET A 279 -3.91 13.91 -18.09
N LEU A 280 -3.97 14.06 -16.77
CA LEU A 280 -4.09 12.93 -15.85
C LEU A 280 -5.45 12.23 -15.95
N ILE A 281 -6.53 12.97 -16.20
CA ILE A 281 -7.86 12.38 -16.45
C ILE A 281 -7.82 11.53 -17.73
N ASP A 282 -7.21 12.04 -18.79
CA ASP A 282 -7.10 11.30 -20.05
C ASP A 282 -6.25 10.03 -19.90
N LEU A 283 -5.14 10.11 -19.16
CA LEU A 283 -4.34 8.93 -18.79
C LEU A 283 -5.16 7.92 -17.99
N GLY A 284 -5.90 8.38 -16.97
CA GLY A 284 -6.76 7.52 -16.16
C GLY A 284 -7.85 6.81 -16.95
N ARG A 285 -8.35 7.39 -18.05
CA ARG A 285 -9.28 6.71 -18.96
C ARG A 285 -8.63 5.50 -19.64
N ASN A 286 -7.36 5.60 -20.01
CA ASN A 286 -6.62 4.48 -20.57
C ASN A 286 -6.32 3.40 -19.52
N ASP A 287 -6.08 3.79 -18.27
CA ASP A 287 -5.76 2.87 -17.19
C ASP A 287 -6.95 1.99 -16.76
N VAL A 288 -8.18 2.46 -16.96
CA VAL A 288 -9.41 1.71 -16.61
C VAL A 288 -10.02 0.95 -17.80
N GLY A 289 -9.54 1.18 -19.02
CA GLY A 289 -9.95 0.48 -20.24
C GLY A 289 -9.22 -0.82 -20.42
#